data_71c742fb63dd391d590d1929af6acf73
#
_entry.id   71c742fb63dd391d590d1929af6acf73
#
_cell.length_a   1.000
_cell.length_b   1.000
_cell.length_c   1.000
_cell.angle_alpha   90.00
_cell.angle_beta   90.00
_cell.angle_gamma   90.00
#
_symmetry.space_group_name_H-M   'P 1'
#
loop_
_entity.id
_entity.type
_entity.pdbx_description
1 polymer ?
#
loop_
_entity_poly.entity_id
_entity_poly.type
_entity_poly.pdbx_seq_one_letter_code
_entity_poly.pdbx_strand_id
1 'polypeptide(L)'
;MEEEESTNAQQLIQDEAVMDDSDNPYGRDQNQSLNRRTVRKLDFILLPFLALLFLLNSLDKSNVGNAETAGFTRDAGLSAGDLNFSMAFFFAFFVALQPIGAALGRKYGMARWVPACMSLWGMCTVLHIWVNKRWQLTCLRIAIASLEAGFYPTTVSYLSLFYTRYEFAVRLGFFYGQSAVAGALGGVLSWAIFNRFPEPIKGPQPPPRDVAVQLQDSGSQWKAWEVLFLIEGCTTMLVAMIGFLWLPHSAETAWFLNAKERQWAEKRIHLDLDETEPADMRQKNRNGSDSGQRDEGHAAVDTSNFSDQDLDSSSGEAHDRLLDGRPTTRRRKASIVSTKSLTADSGLTRQDILSAFLGYKIWHLLICNIPSAIPATAFGVFLPLVIKQLSPSLNFSPAQSNLLTAPPFLCGAVVLWLFMYWSDRSRQRIVPILYGLGLLLIGLTATILSGQERYTLRYLSLCVLLSGSFIASPLSVAWLTNNTPEPGKRAVLLGINGWGNLAGVFSSLLFTSDQDESGYVRPFIVTLICVLAAFVGYIAFWILLFKENRRRDQLIATWDDEERQREERLGDVYMRDSEIGLGGRTMTKLRAVLGESSQIEGRRGDEKMTFRYSL
;
A
#
# COMPACT_ATOMS: atom_id res chain seq x y z
N MET A 1 -52.34 -4.32 -5.90
CA MET A 1 -51.14 -5.17 -5.62
C MET A 1 -50.53 -5.76 -6.90
N GLU A 2 -51.28 -6.45 -7.77
CA GLU A 2 -50.73 -6.94 -9.04
C GLU A 2 -50.42 -5.82 -10.07
N GLU A 3 -51.14 -4.71 -10.06
CA GLU A 3 -50.83 -3.55 -10.91
C GLU A 3 -49.58 -2.75 -10.44
N GLU A 4 -49.32 -2.69 -9.14
CA GLU A 4 -48.11 -2.05 -8.58
C GLU A 4 -46.85 -2.89 -8.81
N GLU A 5 -46.96 -4.22 -8.78
CA GLU A 5 -45.82 -5.13 -9.12
C GLU A 5 -45.50 -5.08 -10.60
N SER A 6 -46.50 -4.98 -11.48
CA SER A 6 -46.31 -4.86 -12.92
C SER A 6 -45.67 -3.51 -13.30
N THR A 7 -46.07 -2.44 -12.62
CA THR A 7 -45.49 -1.09 -12.85
C THR A 7 -44.05 -1.00 -12.33
N ASN A 8 -43.73 -1.64 -11.20
CA ASN A 8 -42.36 -1.74 -10.70
C ASN A 8 -41.46 -2.62 -11.59
N ALA A 9 -41.99 -3.72 -12.14
CA ALA A 9 -41.26 -4.56 -13.09
C ALA A 9 -41.00 -3.85 -14.41
N GLN A 10 -41.96 -3.07 -14.92
CA GLN A 10 -41.78 -2.25 -16.13
C GLN A 10 -40.83 -1.08 -15.90
N GLN A 11 -40.83 -0.46 -14.70
CA GLN A 11 -39.84 0.56 -14.36
C GLN A 11 -38.42 -0.04 -14.22
N LEU A 12 -38.27 -1.24 -13.67
CA LEU A 12 -36.97 -1.94 -13.61
C LEU A 12 -36.45 -2.30 -15.00
N ILE A 13 -37.33 -2.72 -15.92
CA ILE A 13 -36.96 -3.03 -17.32
C ILE A 13 -36.63 -1.75 -18.10
N GLN A 14 -37.36 -0.65 -17.84
CA GLN A 14 -37.01 0.66 -18.41
C GLN A 14 -35.73 1.24 -17.83
N ASP A 15 -35.46 1.05 -16.55
CA ASP A 15 -34.20 1.47 -15.92
C ASP A 15 -33.01 0.62 -16.40
N GLU A 16 -33.19 -0.66 -16.72
CA GLU A 16 -32.18 -1.52 -17.37
C GLU A 16 -31.94 -1.13 -18.84
N ALA A 17 -32.98 -0.78 -19.59
CA ALA A 17 -32.86 -0.34 -20.98
C ALA A 17 -32.18 1.06 -21.10
N VAL A 18 -32.35 1.92 -20.11
CA VAL A 18 -31.67 3.25 -20.04
C VAL A 18 -30.17 3.10 -19.70
N MET A 19 -29.73 1.93 -19.17
CA MET A 19 -28.31 1.73 -18.85
C MET A 19 -27.44 1.21 -20.01
N ASP A 20 -28.04 0.74 -21.12
CA ASP A 20 -27.29 0.18 -22.27
C ASP A 20 -27.15 1.17 -23.44
N ASP A 21 -27.47 2.44 -23.23
CA ASP A 21 -27.41 3.48 -24.24
C ASP A 21 -25.98 4.12 -24.32
N SER A 22 -24.97 3.24 -24.53
CA SER A 22 -23.57 3.66 -24.67
C SER A 22 -23.28 4.46 -25.96
N ASP A 23 -24.20 4.47 -26.91
CA ASP A 23 -24.07 5.15 -28.21
C ASP A 23 -24.84 6.47 -28.28
N ASN A 24 -25.60 6.83 -27.24
CA ASN A 24 -26.33 8.09 -27.18
C ASN A 24 -25.41 9.20 -26.61
N PRO A 25 -25.15 10.31 -27.32
CA PRO A 25 -24.31 11.42 -26.84
C PRO A 25 -24.80 12.03 -25.52
N TYR A 26 -26.11 12.07 -25.28
CA TYR A 26 -26.70 12.54 -24.01
C TYR A 26 -26.42 11.59 -22.85
N GLY A 27 -26.37 10.28 -23.09
CA GLY A 27 -25.99 9.27 -22.10
C GLY A 27 -24.51 9.38 -21.69
N ARG A 28 -23.61 9.67 -22.64
CA ARG A 28 -22.18 9.88 -22.35
C ARG A 28 -21.94 11.09 -21.44
N ASP A 29 -22.60 12.21 -21.68
CA ASP A 29 -22.45 13.41 -20.85
C ASP A 29 -23.02 13.20 -19.44
N GLN A 30 -24.12 12.49 -19.31
CA GLN A 30 -24.73 12.15 -18.03
C GLN A 30 -23.84 11.19 -17.23
N ASN A 31 -23.30 10.15 -17.85
CA ASN A 31 -22.36 9.22 -17.25
C ASN A 31 -21.05 9.92 -16.84
N GLN A 32 -20.56 10.86 -17.62
CA GLN A 32 -19.36 11.62 -17.30
C GLN A 32 -19.59 12.57 -16.13
N SER A 33 -20.76 13.21 -16.03
CA SER A 33 -21.14 14.06 -14.90
C SER A 33 -21.30 13.25 -13.61
N LEU A 34 -21.91 12.07 -13.70
CA LEU A 34 -22.09 11.13 -12.59
C LEU A 34 -20.74 10.61 -12.09
N ASN A 35 -19.84 10.23 -13.02
CA ASN A 35 -18.48 9.83 -12.70
C ASN A 35 -17.72 10.92 -11.92
N ARG A 36 -17.75 12.16 -12.41
CA ARG A 36 -17.09 13.29 -11.74
C ARG A 36 -17.63 13.53 -10.33
N ARG A 37 -18.94 13.40 -10.12
CA ARG A 37 -19.58 13.57 -8.79
C ARG A 37 -19.16 12.45 -7.85
N THR A 38 -19.20 11.20 -8.31
CA THR A 38 -18.82 10.01 -7.53
C THR A 38 -17.36 10.09 -7.12
N VAL A 39 -16.44 10.31 -8.06
CA VAL A 39 -15.00 10.44 -7.79
C VAL A 39 -14.72 11.60 -6.84
N ARG A 40 -15.36 12.76 -7.02
CA ARG A 40 -15.19 13.90 -6.13
C ARG A 40 -15.60 13.56 -4.67
N LYS A 41 -16.71 12.85 -4.46
CA LYS A 41 -17.10 12.43 -3.13
C LYS A 41 -16.12 11.44 -2.51
N LEU A 42 -15.60 10.48 -3.29
CA LEU A 42 -14.55 9.57 -2.85
C LEU A 42 -13.28 10.34 -2.46
N ASP A 43 -12.86 11.31 -3.27
CA ASP A 43 -11.66 12.11 -3.05
C ASP A 43 -11.78 13.05 -1.84
N PHE A 44 -12.97 13.53 -1.49
CA PHE A 44 -13.17 14.45 -0.36
C PHE A 44 -13.61 13.78 0.94
N ILE A 45 -14.15 12.57 0.91
CA ILE A 45 -14.66 11.89 2.11
C ILE A 45 -13.82 10.67 2.46
N LEU A 46 -13.59 9.77 1.51
CA LEU A 46 -12.88 8.51 1.77
C LEU A 46 -11.37 8.72 1.83
N LEU A 47 -10.80 9.36 0.81
CA LEU A 47 -9.35 9.53 0.69
C LEU A 47 -8.72 10.31 1.85
N PRO A 48 -9.28 11.45 2.33
CA PRO A 48 -8.70 12.16 3.48
C PRO A 48 -8.73 11.34 4.77
N PHE A 49 -9.77 10.54 4.98
CA PHE A 49 -9.82 9.68 6.16
C PHE A 49 -8.76 8.57 6.09
N LEU A 50 -8.58 7.93 4.93
CA LEU A 50 -7.49 6.96 4.73
C LEU A 50 -6.12 7.61 4.87
N ALA A 51 -5.95 8.83 4.37
CA ALA A 51 -4.74 9.62 4.54
C ALA A 51 -4.45 9.92 6.02
N LEU A 52 -5.48 10.24 6.82
CA LEU A 52 -5.36 10.42 8.26
C LEU A 52 -4.91 9.13 8.98
N LEU A 53 -5.47 7.97 8.61
CA LEU A 53 -5.04 6.68 9.17
C LEU A 53 -3.55 6.41 8.88
N PHE A 54 -3.09 6.70 7.65
CA PHE A 54 -1.69 6.51 7.26
C PHE A 54 -0.76 7.53 7.92
N LEU A 55 -1.25 8.76 8.10
CA LEU A 55 -0.54 9.79 8.84
C LEU A 55 -0.26 9.34 10.28
N LEU A 56 -1.27 8.84 10.99
CA LEU A 56 -1.12 8.32 12.36
C LEU A 56 -0.18 7.10 12.41
N ASN A 57 -0.28 6.19 11.46
CA ASN A 57 0.66 5.06 11.33
C ASN A 57 2.11 5.51 11.13
N SER A 58 2.32 6.58 10.35
CA SER A 58 3.65 7.12 10.12
C SER A 58 4.16 7.96 11.30
N LEU A 59 3.24 8.60 12.03
CA LEU A 59 3.54 9.41 13.21
C LEU A 59 4.12 8.55 14.33
N ASP A 60 3.55 7.35 14.59
CA ASP A 60 4.04 6.40 15.59
C ASP A 60 5.54 6.06 15.39
N LYS A 61 5.95 5.91 14.14
CA LYS A 61 7.36 5.64 13.82
C LYS A 61 8.27 6.83 14.08
N SER A 62 7.84 8.05 13.77
CA SER A 62 8.65 9.26 13.93
C SER A 62 8.72 9.74 15.38
N ASN A 63 7.65 9.55 16.15
CA ASN A 63 7.57 10.04 17.54
C ASN A 63 8.49 9.29 18.49
N VAL A 64 8.95 8.11 18.16
CA VAL A 64 9.98 7.41 18.93
C VAL A 64 11.27 8.21 18.99
N GLY A 65 11.72 8.75 17.84
CA GLY A 65 12.89 9.61 17.77
C GLY A 65 12.67 10.94 18.47
N ASN A 66 11.45 11.50 18.38
CA ASN A 66 11.07 12.71 19.12
C ASN A 66 11.12 12.48 20.63
N ALA A 67 10.57 11.38 21.14
CA ALA A 67 10.60 11.02 22.56
C ALA A 67 12.04 10.82 23.07
N GLU A 68 12.93 10.26 22.24
CA GLU A 68 14.34 10.06 22.60
C GLU A 68 15.07 11.40 22.77
N THR A 69 14.75 12.43 22.01
CA THR A 69 15.34 13.76 22.23
C THR A 69 15.01 14.32 23.60
N ALA A 70 13.86 13.95 24.18
CA ALA A 70 13.44 14.29 25.54
C ALA A 70 13.94 13.29 26.61
N GLY A 71 14.85 12.37 26.26
CA GLY A 71 15.48 11.46 27.18
C GLY A 71 14.64 10.26 27.59
N PHE A 72 13.80 9.74 26.69
CA PHE A 72 12.97 8.57 26.94
C PHE A 72 13.76 7.36 27.47
N THR A 73 14.81 6.93 26.77
CA THR A 73 15.62 5.77 27.18
C THR A 73 16.35 6.03 28.49
N ARG A 74 16.93 7.22 28.66
CA ARG A 74 17.60 7.63 29.89
C ARG A 74 16.67 7.53 31.11
N ASP A 75 15.46 8.06 30.96
CA ASP A 75 14.48 8.13 32.05
C ASP A 75 13.81 6.78 32.35
N ALA A 76 13.77 5.89 31.36
CA ALA A 76 13.34 4.50 31.52
C ALA A 76 14.44 3.56 32.04
N GLY A 77 15.66 4.09 32.29
CA GLY A 77 16.80 3.28 32.73
C GLY A 77 17.37 2.35 31.67
N LEU A 78 17.18 2.72 30.38
CA LEU A 78 17.63 1.98 29.21
C LEU A 78 18.85 2.65 28.59
N SER A 79 19.63 1.90 27.81
CA SER A 79 20.67 2.48 26.96
C SER A 79 20.07 3.00 25.65
N ALA A 80 20.69 4.03 25.05
CA ALA A 80 20.28 4.51 23.75
C ALA A 80 20.39 3.42 22.65
N GLY A 81 21.32 2.47 22.78
CA GLY A 81 21.43 1.31 21.90
C GLY A 81 20.23 0.36 21.97
N ASP A 82 19.50 0.35 23.10
CA ASP A 82 18.30 -0.49 23.25
C ASP A 82 17.15 0.01 22.37
N LEU A 83 17.07 1.32 22.13
CA LEU A 83 16.11 1.89 21.18
C LEU A 83 16.40 1.41 19.76
N ASN A 84 17.63 1.53 19.30
CA ASN A 84 18.04 1.08 17.98
C ASN A 84 17.77 -0.41 17.75
N PHE A 85 18.09 -1.22 18.77
CA PHE A 85 17.81 -2.65 18.77
C PHE A 85 16.31 -2.93 18.64
N SER A 86 15.47 -2.25 19.43
CA SER A 86 14.02 -2.42 19.38
C SER A 86 13.43 -2.00 18.05
N MET A 87 13.96 -0.94 17.42
CA MET A 87 13.55 -0.47 16.09
C MET A 87 14.01 -1.43 14.99
N ALA A 88 15.18 -2.05 15.11
CA ALA A 88 15.61 -3.09 14.17
C ALA A 88 14.65 -4.29 14.20
N PHE A 89 14.24 -4.74 15.40
CA PHE A 89 13.23 -5.80 15.55
C PHE A 89 11.86 -5.38 15.03
N PHE A 90 11.44 -4.12 15.29
CA PHE A 90 10.21 -3.56 14.70
C PHE A 90 10.19 -3.76 13.19
N PHE A 91 11.20 -3.29 12.46
CA PHE A 91 11.23 -3.40 10.99
C PHE A 91 11.37 -4.84 10.51
N ALA A 92 12.12 -5.68 11.21
CA ALA A 92 12.27 -7.10 10.87
C ALA A 92 10.91 -7.85 10.96
N PHE A 93 10.18 -7.69 12.07
CA PHE A 93 8.85 -8.30 12.25
C PHE A 93 7.80 -7.65 11.34
N PHE A 94 7.86 -6.33 11.12
CA PHE A 94 7.00 -5.63 10.20
C PHE A 94 7.06 -6.24 8.79
N VAL A 95 8.27 -6.48 8.28
CA VAL A 95 8.47 -7.09 6.95
C VAL A 95 8.07 -8.56 6.95
N ALA A 96 8.48 -9.34 7.97
CA ALA A 96 8.20 -10.77 8.04
C ALA A 96 6.69 -11.07 8.11
N LEU A 97 5.93 -10.26 8.84
CA LEU A 97 4.49 -10.45 9.05
C LEU A 97 3.61 -9.73 8.02
N GLN A 98 4.18 -8.92 7.12
CA GLN A 98 3.43 -8.19 6.10
C GLN A 98 2.54 -9.08 5.22
N PRO A 99 2.99 -10.25 4.71
CA PRO A 99 2.13 -11.14 3.94
C PRO A 99 0.96 -11.70 4.74
N ILE A 100 1.20 -12.03 6.02
CA ILE A 100 0.16 -12.56 6.94
C ILE A 100 -0.87 -11.47 7.24
N GLY A 101 -0.41 -10.26 7.57
CA GLY A 101 -1.28 -9.11 7.81
C GLY A 101 -2.13 -8.75 6.59
N ALA A 102 -1.55 -8.80 5.38
CA ALA A 102 -2.27 -8.59 4.13
C ALA A 102 -3.35 -9.67 3.89
N ALA A 103 -3.04 -10.94 4.16
CA ALA A 103 -3.99 -12.05 4.03
C ALA A 103 -5.16 -11.91 5.03
N LEU A 104 -4.88 -11.56 6.28
CA LEU A 104 -5.90 -11.32 7.30
C LEU A 104 -6.76 -10.09 6.95
N GLY A 105 -6.13 -9.01 6.47
CA GLY A 105 -6.84 -7.81 6.02
C GLY A 105 -7.80 -8.08 4.87
N ARG A 106 -7.45 -8.96 3.92
CA ARG A 106 -8.38 -9.42 2.87
C ARG A 106 -9.51 -10.27 3.43
N LYS A 107 -9.21 -11.20 4.36
CA LYS A 107 -10.21 -12.12 4.93
C LYS A 107 -11.29 -11.37 5.73
N TYR A 108 -10.90 -10.41 6.56
CA TYR A 108 -11.81 -9.69 7.45
C TYR A 108 -12.30 -8.36 6.87
N GLY A 109 -11.67 -7.87 5.81
CA GLY A 109 -11.96 -6.58 5.17
C GLY A 109 -11.34 -5.39 5.91
N MET A 110 -10.97 -4.35 5.15
CA MET A 110 -10.31 -3.17 5.73
C MET A 110 -11.14 -2.48 6.81
N ALA A 111 -12.45 -2.34 6.59
CA ALA A 111 -13.35 -1.61 7.49
C ALA A 111 -13.41 -2.16 8.92
N ARG A 112 -13.04 -3.43 9.12
CA ARG A 112 -13.00 -4.06 10.45
C ARG A 112 -11.58 -4.34 10.91
N TRP A 113 -10.74 -4.88 10.03
CA TRP A 113 -9.39 -5.31 10.36
C TRP A 113 -8.50 -4.14 10.75
N VAL A 114 -8.46 -3.10 9.92
CA VAL A 114 -7.56 -1.96 10.14
C VAL A 114 -7.90 -1.20 11.43
N PRO A 115 -9.17 -0.81 11.70
CA PRO A 115 -9.48 -0.15 12.96
C PRO A 115 -9.21 -1.01 14.19
N ALA A 116 -9.42 -2.34 14.12
CA ALA A 116 -9.10 -3.25 15.21
C ALA A 116 -7.60 -3.28 15.51
N CYS A 117 -6.76 -3.49 14.49
CA CYS A 117 -5.32 -3.44 14.63
C CYS A 117 -4.86 -2.07 15.15
N MET A 118 -5.42 -0.99 14.61
CA MET A 118 -5.08 0.38 14.96
C MET A 118 -5.40 0.70 16.42
N SER A 119 -6.54 0.24 16.94
CA SER A 119 -6.88 0.36 18.36
C SER A 119 -5.87 -0.35 19.26
N LEU A 120 -5.45 -1.56 18.87
CA LEU A 120 -4.50 -2.36 19.64
C LEU A 120 -3.08 -1.74 19.61
N TRP A 121 -2.58 -1.28 18.45
CA TRP A 121 -1.26 -0.64 18.45
C TRP A 121 -1.27 0.72 19.17
N GLY A 122 -2.37 1.50 19.08
CA GLY A 122 -2.52 2.72 19.86
C GLY A 122 -2.46 2.45 21.36
N MET A 123 -3.06 1.35 21.83
CA MET A 123 -2.91 0.89 23.20
C MET A 123 -1.45 0.52 23.52
N CYS A 124 -0.76 -0.20 22.64
CA CYS A 124 0.66 -0.52 22.82
C CYS A 124 1.53 0.75 22.89
N THR A 125 1.18 1.80 22.12
CA THR A 125 1.86 3.10 22.17
C THR A 125 1.70 3.77 23.52
N VAL A 126 0.49 3.76 24.11
CA VAL A 126 0.28 4.24 25.49
C VAL A 126 1.08 3.44 26.52
N LEU A 127 1.18 2.11 26.35
CA LEU A 127 1.93 1.25 27.27
C LEU A 127 3.43 1.57 27.34
N HIS A 128 4.01 2.33 26.39
CA HIS A 128 5.40 2.81 26.47
C HIS A 128 5.68 3.66 27.71
N ILE A 129 4.67 4.28 28.30
CA ILE A 129 4.79 5.09 29.52
C ILE A 129 5.34 4.28 30.70
N TRP A 130 5.01 2.97 30.74
CA TRP A 130 5.41 2.07 31.85
C TRP A 130 6.64 1.21 31.53
N VAL A 131 7.30 1.47 30.42
CA VAL A 131 8.52 0.74 30.04
C VAL A 131 9.68 1.13 30.94
N ASN A 132 10.30 0.13 31.59
CA ASN A 132 11.49 0.28 32.43
C ASN A 132 12.54 -0.83 32.22
N LYS A 133 12.31 -1.73 31.23
CA LYS A 133 13.22 -2.83 30.89
C LYS A 133 13.31 -3.00 29.39
N ARG A 134 14.50 -3.36 28.89
CA ARG A 134 14.77 -3.59 27.46
C ARG A 134 13.77 -4.54 26.80
N TRP A 135 13.47 -5.69 27.45
CA TRP A 135 12.57 -6.66 26.87
C TRP A 135 11.14 -6.11 26.69
N GLN A 136 10.67 -5.24 27.61
CA GLN A 136 9.33 -4.61 27.50
C GLN A 136 9.26 -3.71 26.27
N LEU A 137 10.27 -2.86 26.06
CA LEU A 137 10.37 -2.01 24.89
C LEU A 137 10.36 -2.86 23.61
N THR A 138 11.21 -3.88 23.54
CA THR A 138 11.31 -4.75 22.37
C THR A 138 10.00 -5.50 22.10
N CYS A 139 9.33 -6.05 23.13
CA CYS A 139 8.04 -6.75 22.97
C CYS A 139 6.94 -5.80 22.48
N LEU A 140 6.84 -4.57 23.02
CA LEU A 140 5.86 -3.59 22.56
C LEU A 140 6.12 -3.19 21.11
N ARG A 141 7.38 -2.97 20.72
CA ARG A 141 7.74 -2.64 19.33
C ARG A 141 7.45 -3.80 18.37
N ILE A 142 7.70 -5.05 18.76
CA ILE A 142 7.30 -6.22 17.96
C ILE A 142 5.77 -6.31 17.83
N ALA A 143 5.03 -6.07 18.93
CA ALA A 143 3.57 -6.08 18.90
C ALA A 143 3.01 -5.02 17.94
N ILE A 144 3.50 -3.77 18.02
CA ILE A 144 3.11 -2.69 17.11
C ILE A 144 3.44 -3.08 15.67
N ALA A 145 4.67 -3.53 15.39
CA ALA A 145 5.09 -3.95 14.06
C ALA A 145 4.17 -5.04 13.48
N SER A 146 3.78 -6.01 14.30
CA SER A 146 2.90 -7.11 13.90
C SER A 146 1.49 -6.64 13.53
N LEU A 147 0.96 -5.68 14.27
CA LEU A 147 -0.36 -5.08 14.04
C LEU A 147 -0.37 -4.13 12.83
N GLU A 148 0.70 -3.37 12.64
CA GLU A 148 0.84 -2.44 11.52
C GLU A 148 1.21 -3.11 10.19
N ALA A 149 1.83 -4.29 10.20
CA ALA A 149 2.39 -4.94 9.01
C ALA A 149 1.38 -5.10 7.86
N GLY A 150 0.12 -5.39 8.18
CA GLY A 150 -0.95 -5.56 7.19
C GLY A 150 -1.62 -4.27 6.72
N PHE A 151 -1.35 -3.14 7.36
CA PHE A 151 -2.09 -1.90 7.11
C PHE A 151 -1.94 -1.39 5.67
N TYR A 152 -0.70 -1.19 5.21
CA TYR A 152 -0.42 -0.65 3.88
C TYR A 152 -0.98 -1.54 2.74
N PRO A 153 -0.67 -2.85 2.65
CA PRO A 153 -1.18 -3.69 1.58
C PRO A 153 -2.71 -3.85 1.61
N THR A 154 -3.32 -3.84 2.80
CA THR A 154 -4.79 -3.87 2.93
C THR A 154 -5.41 -2.59 2.42
N THR A 155 -4.83 -1.42 2.73
CA THR A 155 -5.32 -0.13 2.26
C THR A 155 -5.17 0.02 0.74
N VAL A 156 -4.06 -0.43 0.17
CA VAL A 156 -3.84 -0.44 -1.29
C VAL A 156 -4.91 -1.30 -1.98
N SER A 157 -5.17 -2.50 -1.45
CA SER A 157 -6.24 -3.37 -1.96
C SER A 157 -7.64 -2.75 -1.79
N TYR A 158 -7.87 -2.05 -0.69
CA TYR A 158 -9.14 -1.37 -0.44
C TYR A 158 -9.37 -0.18 -1.39
N LEU A 159 -8.35 0.64 -1.64
CA LEU A 159 -8.43 1.73 -2.60
C LEU A 159 -8.77 1.24 -4.01
N SER A 160 -8.29 0.07 -4.41
CA SER A 160 -8.61 -0.51 -5.73
C SER A 160 -10.07 -0.95 -5.89
N LEU A 161 -10.87 -1.03 -4.80
CA LEU A 161 -12.31 -1.27 -4.86
C LEU A 161 -13.11 -0.01 -5.25
N PHE A 162 -12.52 1.18 -5.14
CA PHE A 162 -13.20 2.46 -5.35
C PHE A 162 -12.64 3.24 -6.55
N TYR A 163 -11.39 3.01 -6.95
CA TYR A 163 -10.71 3.76 -8.00
C TYR A 163 -10.25 2.86 -9.13
N THR A 164 -10.46 3.32 -10.36
CA THR A 164 -9.92 2.66 -11.56
C THR A 164 -8.39 2.78 -11.61
N ARG A 165 -7.72 1.93 -12.40
CA ARG A 165 -6.24 1.92 -12.51
C ARG A 165 -5.64 3.26 -12.94
N TYR A 166 -6.33 4.05 -13.74
CA TYR A 166 -5.87 5.38 -14.19
C TYR A 166 -6.01 6.45 -13.11
N GLU A 167 -6.95 6.26 -12.18
CA GLU A 167 -7.19 7.17 -11.06
C GLU A 167 -6.37 6.82 -9.82
N PHE A 168 -5.92 5.57 -9.73
CA PHE A 168 -5.31 4.99 -8.54
C PHE A 168 -3.95 5.60 -8.19
N ALA A 169 -3.07 5.82 -9.19
CA ALA A 169 -1.67 6.18 -8.96
C ALA A 169 -1.51 7.54 -8.25
N VAL A 170 -2.26 8.57 -8.68
CA VAL A 170 -2.24 9.91 -8.04
C VAL A 170 -2.69 9.83 -6.59
N ARG A 171 -3.75 9.07 -6.32
CA ARG A 171 -4.32 8.91 -4.96
C ARG A 171 -3.42 8.11 -4.04
N LEU A 172 -2.75 7.10 -4.58
CA LEU A 172 -1.71 6.37 -3.86
C LEU A 172 -0.53 7.28 -3.51
N GLY A 173 -0.13 8.17 -4.43
CA GLY A 173 0.91 9.17 -4.16
C GLY A 173 0.51 10.17 -3.08
N PHE A 174 -0.75 10.63 -3.09
CA PHE A 174 -1.28 11.49 -2.02
C PHE A 174 -1.31 10.76 -0.67
N PHE A 175 -1.76 9.52 -0.66
CA PHE A 175 -1.79 8.65 0.53
C PHE A 175 -0.38 8.43 1.08
N TYR A 176 0.58 8.03 0.24
CA TYR A 176 1.96 7.77 0.67
C TYR A 176 2.68 9.04 1.16
N GLY A 177 2.39 10.19 0.57
CA GLY A 177 2.97 11.48 0.95
C GLY A 177 2.68 11.89 2.40
N GLN A 178 1.64 11.29 3.02
CA GLN A 178 1.33 11.52 4.44
C GLN A 178 2.46 11.07 5.38
N SER A 179 3.37 10.20 4.95
CA SER A 179 4.53 9.81 5.76
C SER A 179 5.48 10.99 6.00
N ALA A 180 5.72 11.82 4.99
CA ALA A 180 6.52 13.03 5.16
C ALA A 180 5.76 14.11 5.96
N VAL A 181 4.44 14.26 5.71
CA VAL A 181 3.60 15.17 6.50
C VAL A 181 3.58 14.76 7.97
N ALA A 182 3.53 13.46 8.26
CA ALA A 182 3.58 12.93 9.63
C ALA A 182 4.89 13.28 10.35
N GLY A 183 6.04 13.18 9.66
CA GLY A 183 7.32 13.61 10.24
C GLY A 183 7.33 15.10 10.60
N ALA A 184 6.78 15.96 9.73
CA ALA A 184 6.64 17.38 10.02
C ALA A 184 5.70 17.66 11.19
N LEU A 185 4.51 17.04 11.19
CA LEU A 185 3.52 17.20 12.28
C LEU A 185 4.02 16.62 13.60
N GLY A 186 4.74 15.49 13.57
CA GLY A 186 5.37 14.90 14.75
C GLY A 186 6.37 15.85 15.40
N GLY A 187 7.19 16.54 14.58
CA GLY A 187 8.11 17.56 15.07
C GLY A 187 7.40 18.75 15.72
N VAL A 188 6.33 19.26 15.07
CA VAL A 188 5.54 20.38 15.61
C VAL A 188 4.78 19.97 16.88
N LEU A 189 4.17 18.78 16.91
CA LEU A 189 3.46 18.25 18.07
C LEU A 189 4.40 18.08 19.26
N SER A 190 5.55 17.46 19.03
CA SER A 190 6.58 17.28 20.06
C SER A 190 7.10 18.61 20.58
N TRP A 191 7.33 19.60 19.71
CA TRP A 191 7.69 20.95 20.11
C TRP A 191 6.64 21.57 21.04
N ALA A 192 5.35 21.49 20.68
CA ALA A 192 4.28 22.07 21.47
C ALA A 192 4.18 21.43 22.86
N ILE A 193 4.31 20.08 22.94
CA ILE A 193 4.28 19.34 24.20
C ILE A 193 5.52 19.65 25.04
N PHE A 194 6.72 19.59 24.47
CA PHE A 194 7.95 19.76 25.21
C PHE A 194 8.16 21.22 25.71
N ASN A 195 7.60 22.20 25.02
CA ASN A 195 7.54 23.56 25.51
C ASN A 195 6.62 23.73 26.74
N ARG A 196 5.55 22.93 26.81
CA ARG A 196 4.60 22.99 27.94
C ARG A 196 5.08 22.18 29.14
N PHE A 197 5.87 21.13 28.90
CA PHE A 197 6.45 20.26 29.93
C PHE A 197 7.99 20.26 29.81
N PRO A 198 8.65 21.38 30.17
CA PRO A 198 10.11 21.49 30.06
C PRO A 198 10.80 20.54 31.06
N GLU A 199 11.87 19.90 30.62
CA GLU A 199 12.71 19.10 31.51
C GLU A 199 13.31 20.00 32.62
N PRO A 200 13.37 19.51 33.87
CA PRO A 200 14.12 20.21 34.93
C PRO A 200 15.58 20.33 34.53
N ILE A 201 16.09 21.57 34.53
CA ILE A 201 17.47 21.87 34.19
C ILE A 201 18.39 21.17 35.24
N LYS A 202 19.00 20.06 34.85
CA LYS A 202 20.06 19.41 35.63
C LYS A 202 21.41 20.08 35.35
N GLY A 203 21.61 21.28 35.91
CA GLY A 203 22.89 21.93 35.91
C GLY A 203 23.58 21.80 37.26
N PRO A 204 24.93 21.90 37.34
CA PRO A 204 25.65 21.89 38.60
C PRO A 204 25.37 23.13 39.49
N GLN A 205 24.63 24.09 38.98
CA GLN A 205 24.14 25.23 39.75
C GLN A 205 22.63 25.14 39.94
N PRO A 206 22.08 25.38 41.15
CA PRO A 206 20.66 25.46 41.37
C PRO A 206 20.06 26.57 40.49
N PRO A 207 18.89 26.32 39.85
CA PRO A 207 18.23 27.30 39.02
C PRO A 207 17.95 28.58 39.85
N PRO A 208 17.95 29.78 39.24
CA PRO A 208 17.51 31.00 39.90
C PRO A 208 16.17 30.78 40.62
N ARG A 209 16.02 31.39 41.80
CA ARG A 209 14.84 31.17 42.66
C ARG A 209 13.50 31.33 41.93
N ASP A 210 13.43 32.25 40.98
CA ASP A 210 12.21 32.53 40.20
C ASP A 210 11.85 31.38 39.24
N VAL A 211 12.85 30.70 38.68
CA VAL A 211 12.67 29.51 37.82
C VAL A 211 12.36 28.28 38.68
N ALA A 212 12.99 28.17 39.86
CA ALA A 212 12.70 27.09 40.80
C ALA A 212 11.26 27.15 41.34
N VAL A 213 10.73 28.34 41.59
CA VAL A 213 9.33 28.52 42.01
C VAL A 213 8.35 28.22 40.90
N GLN A 214 8.64 28.59 39.63
CA GLN A 214 7.83 28.22 38.47
C GLN A 214 7.84 26.71 38.20
N LEU A 215 8.95 26.01 38.42
CA LEU A 215 9.08 24.56 38.27
C LEU A 215 8.37 23.80 39.42
N GLN A 216 8.28 24.41 40.62
CA GLN A 216 7.63 23.82 41.78
C GLN A 216 6.09 24.01 41.76
N ASP A 217 5.62 25.07 41.07
CA ASP A 217 4.21 25.37 40.90
C ASP A 217 3.56 24.58 39.71
N SER A 218 4.39 24.12 38.76
CA SER A 218 3.97 23.17 37.73
C SER A 218 4.00 21.74 38.30
N GLY A 219 3.07 21.43 39.17
CA GLY A 219 2.92 20.10 39.84
C GLY A 219 2.58 18.92 38.92
N SER A 220 3.06 18.97 37.70
CA SER A 220 2.92 17.87 36.74
C SER A 220 4.08 16.90 36.97
N GLN A 221 3.80 15.74 37.55
CA GLN A 221 4.73 14.61 37.65
C GLN A 221 5.03 13.96 36.27
N TRP A 222 4.30 14.39 35.20
CA TRP A 222 4.41 13.82 33.85
C TRP A 222 5.61 14.36 33.10
N LYS A 223 6.40 13.45 32.53
CA LYS A 223 7.50 13.77 31.63
C LYS A 223 6.99 14.07 30.22
N ALA A 224 7.69 14.92 29.49
CA ALA A 224 7.28 15.37 28.17
C ALA A 224 7.06 14.21 27.16
N TRP A 225 7.93 13.20 27.18
CA TRP A 225 7.81 12.02 26.33
C TRP A 225 6.64 11.11 26.74
N GLU A 226 6.27 11.03 28.01
CA GLU A 226 5.09 10.29 28.50
C GLU A 226 3.81 10.90 27.94
N VAL A 227 3.70 12.23 28.00
CA VAL A 227 2.58 12.99 27.43
C VAL A 227 2.50 12.81 25.92
N LEU A 228 3.64 12.77 25.23
CA LEU A 228 3.69 12.53 23.80
C LEU A 228 3.09 11.16 23.42
N PHE A 229 3.53 10.08 24.05
CA PHE A 229 2.98 8.74 23.81
C PHE A 229 1.50 8.61 24.22
N LEU A 230 1.10 9.29 25.30
CA LEU A 230 -0.30 9.31 25.74
C LEU A 230 -1.21 9.97 24.71
N ILE A 231 -0.86 11.17 24.25
CA ILE A 231 -1.66 11.91 23.27
C ILE A 231 -1.73 11.14 21.96
N GLU A 232 -0.61 10.62 21.49
CA GLU A 232 -0.53 9.85 20.24
C GLU A 232 -1.37 8.59 20.30
N GLY A 233 -1.17 7.74 21.32
CA GLY A 233 -1.89 6.49 21.45
C GLY A 233 -3.39 6.68 21.64
N CYS A 234 -3.79 7.67 22.48
CA CYS A 234 -5.20 8.01 22.66
C CYS A 234 -5.85 8.55 21.37
N THR A 235 -5.15 9.41 20.62
CA THR A 235 -5.62 9.93 19.34
C THR A 235 -5.77 8.81 18.31
N THR A 236 -4.80 7.90 18.26
CA THR A 236 -4.83 6.74 17.38
C THR A 236 -6.02 5.83 17.70
N MET A 237 -6.26 5.52 18.97
CA MET A 237 -7.43 4.74 19.39
C MET A 237 -8.75 5.45 19.06
N LEU A 238 -8.84 6.76 19.30
CA LEU A 238 -10.05 7.55 18.99
C LEU A 238 -10.37 7.51 17.49
N VAL A 239 -9.37 7.77 16.64
CA VAL A 239 -9.54 7.74 15.18
C VAL A 239 -9.86 6.32 14.70
N ALA A 240 -9.28 5.28 15.31
CA ALA A 240 -9.62 3.90 15.02
C ALA A 240 -11.09 3.58 15.36
N MET A 241 -11.59 4.05 16.50
CA MET A 241 -13.00 3.90 16.85
C MET A 241 -13.93 4.60 15.85
N ILE A 242 -13.58 5.80 15.41
CA ILE A 242 -14.28 6.49 14.32
C ILE A 242 -14.21 5.65 13.03
N GLY A 243 -13.09 5.02 12.76
CA GLY A 243 -12.87 4.18 11.58
C GLY A 243 -13.86 3.01 11.45
N PHE A 244 -14.27 2.39 12.57
CA PHE A 244 -15.29 1.34 12.55
C PHE A 244 -16.64 1.81 12.01
N LEU A 245 -16.97 3.10 12.20
CA LEU A 245 -18.23 3.71 11.77
C LEU A 245 -18.12 4.36 10.40
N TRP A 246 -16.95 4.90 10.08
CA TRP A 246 -16.72 5.72 8.88
C TRP A 246 -16.42 4.89 7.63
N LEU A 247 -15.66 3.79 7.75
CA LEU A 247 -15.19 3.02 6.61
C LEU A 247 -16.29 2.12 6.04
N PRO A 248 -16.74 2.31 4.78
CA PRO A 248 -17.66 1.40 4.12
C PRO A 248 -16.96 0.09 3.74
N HIS A 249 -17.71 -1.01 3.69
CA HIS A 249 -17.15 -2.32 3.29
C HIS A 249 -16.91 -2.41 1.77
N SER A 250 -17.76 -1.74 0.99
CA SER A 250 -17.73 -1.73 -0.47
C SER A 250 -18.34 -0.42 -1.00
N ALA A 251 -18.30 -0.20 -2.30
CA ALA A 251 -18.96 0.94 -2.93
C ALA A 251 -20.49 0.94 -2.69
N GLU A 252 -21.13 -0.23 -2.65
CA GLU A 252 -22.56 -0.39 -2.35
C GLU A 252 -22.93 0.06 -0.93
N THR A 253 -22.04 -0.17 0.03
CA THR A 253 -22.28 0.16 1.44
C THR A 253 -21.81 1.57 1.81
N ALA A 254 -21.28 2.34 0.85
CA ALA A 254 -20.79 3.68 1.09
C ALA A 254 -21.93 4.64 1.43
N TRP A 255 -22.01 5.04 2.70
CA TRP A 255 -23.08 5.86 3.27
C TRP A 255 -23.18 7.26 2.64
N PHE A 256 -22.08 7.78 2.10
CA PHE A 256 -21.99 9.12 1.49
C PHE A 256 -22.33 9.14 -0.01
N LEU A 257 -22.56 7.97 -0.65
CA LEU A 257 -22.97 7.86 -2.04
C LEU A 257 -24.49 7.64 -2.15
N ASN A 258 -25.13 8.29 -3.13
CA ASN A 258 -26.51 8.05 -3.49
C ASN A 258 -26.67 6.70 -4.21
N ALA A 259 -27.89 6.13 -4.28
CA ALA A 259 -28.13 4.84 -4.91
C ALA A 259 -27.59 4.75 -6.35
N LYS A 260 -27.80 5.77 -7.19
CA LYS A 260 -27.28 5.86 -8.56
C LYS A 260 -25.73 5.94 -8.61
N GLU A 261 -25.12 6.68 -7.66
CA GLU A 261 -23.66 6.79 -7.55
C GLU A 261 -23.02 5.48 -7.07
N ARG A 262 -23.69 4.70 -6.20
CA ARG A 262 -23.24 3.38 -5.74
C ARG A 262 -23.18 2.37 -6.90
N GLN A 263 -24.28 2.26 -7.65
CA GLN A 263 -24.35 1.40 -8.84
C GLN A 263 -23.31 1.80 -9.89
N TRP A 264 -23.13 3.11 -10.11
CA TRP A 264 -22.11 3.61 -11.02
C TRP A 264 -20.70 3.30 -10.53
N ALA A 265 -20.42 3.49 -9.25
CA ALA A 265 -19.11 3.18 -8.66
C ALA A 265 -18.72 1.71 -8.84
N GLU A 266 -19.68 0.78 -8.75
CA GLU A 266 -19.49 -0.64 -9.01
C GLU A 266 -19.31 -0.92 -10.50
N LYS A 267 -20.22 -0.42 -11.34
CA LYS A 267 -20.19 -0.63 -12.80
C LYS A 267 -18.87 -0.17 -13.42
N ARG A 268 -18.33 0.98 -13.01
CA ARG A 268 -17.07 1.53 -13.57
C ARG A 268 -15.84 0.66 -13.22
N ILE A 269 -15.82 0.03 -12.04
CA ILE A 269 -14.73 -0.89 -11.66
C ILE A 269 -14.83 -2.18 -12.47
N HIS A 270 -16.05 -2.72 -12.67
CA HIS A 270 -16.25 -3.87 -13.56
C HIS A 270 -15.83 -3.57 -15.00
N LEU A 271 -16.20 -2.42 -15.55
CA LEU A 271 -15.77 -2.01 -16.89
C LEU A 271 -14.25 -1.91 -17.02
N ASP A 272 -13.55 -1.37 -16.00
CA ASP A 272 -12.07 -1.29 -15.97
C ASP A 272 -11.43 -2.69 -15.91
N LEU A 273 -12.06 -3.65 -15.23
CA LEU A 273 -11.64 -5.05 -15.17
C LEU A 273 -11.92 -5.78 -16.49
N ASP A 274 -13.10 -5.59 -17.07
CA ASP A 274 -13.51 -6.22 -18.34
C ASP A 274 -12.64 -5.74 -19.52
N GLU A 275 -12.23 -4.47 -19.54
CA GLU A 275 -11.25 -3.97 -20.51
C GLU A 275 -9.90 -4.68 -20.42
N THR A 276 -9.61 -5.32 -19.28
CA THR A 276 -8.34 -6.01 -19.02
C THR A 276 -8.40 -7.50 -19.34
N GLU A 277 -9.61 -8.09 -19.39
CA GLU A 277 -9.79 -9.51 -19.74
C GLU A 277 -9.61 -9.73 -21.25
N PRO A 278 -8.85 -10.79 -21.67
CA PRO A 278 -8.75 -11.19 -23.05
C PRO A 278 -10.13 -11.49 -23.66
N ALA A 279 -10.32 -11.13 -24.94
CA ALA A 279 -11.61 -11.27 -25.64
C ALA A 279 -12.20 -12.69 -25.57
N ASP A 280 -11.36 -13.74 -25.53
CA ASP A 280 -11.79 -15.14 -25.42
C ASP A 280 -12.43 -15.48 -24.06
N MET A 281 -11.93 -14.90 -22.97
CA MET A 281 -12.53 -15.07 -21.64
C MET A 281 -13.87 -14.35 -21.53
N ARG A 282 -14.00 -13.18 -22.18
CA ARG A 282 -15.29 -12.46 -22.28
C ARG A 282 -16.35 -13.27 -22.99
N GLN A 283 -15.97 -13.95 -24.08
CA GLN A 283 -16.89 -14.78 -24.87
C GLN A 283 -17.27 -16.06 -24.14
N LYS A 284 -16.35 -16.69 -23.40
CA LYS A 284 -16.61 -17.87 -22.57
C LYS A 284 -17.52 -17.56 -21.39
N ASN A 285 -17.36 -16.41 -20.74
CA ASN A 285 -18.23 -15.98 -19.66
C ASN A 285 -19.62 -15.57 -20.17
N ARG A 286 -19.74 -14.94 -21.36
CA ARG A 286 -21.04 -14.67 -22.01
C ARG A 286 -21.76 -15.97 -22.41
N ASN A 287 -21.06 -16.92 -23.02
CA ASN A 287 -21.65 -18.20 -23.43
C ASN A 287 -21.98 -19.11 -22.23
N GLY A 288 -21.24 -18.99 -21.13
CA GLY A 288 -21.51 -19.72 -19.87
C GLY A 288 -22.72 -19.18 -19.09
N SER A 289 -23.05 -17.90 -19.23
CA SER A 289 -24.27 -17.33 -18.66
C SER A 289 -25.52 -17.60 -19.49
N ASP A 290 -25.36 -17.75 -20.81
CA ASP A 290 -26.48 -18.01 -21.74
C ASP A 290 -26.85 -19.50 -21.80
N SER A 291 -25.91 -20.42 -21.50
CA SER A 291 -26.20 -21.85 -21.40
C SER A 291 -26.93 -22.25 -20.11
N GLY A 292 -26.85 -21.43 -19.07
CA GLY A 292 -27.62 -21.63 -17.81
C GLY A 292 -29.08 -21.20 -17.87
N GLN A 293 -29.51 -20.54 -18.96
CA GLN A 293 -30.88 -20.03 -19.11
C GLN A 293 -31.71 -20.80 -20.15
N ARG A 294 -31.11 -21.75 -20.90
CA ARG A 294 -31.79 -22.51 -21.96
C ARG A 294 -32.28 -23.91 -21.59
N ASP A 295 -32.01 -24.44 -20.39
CA ASP A 295 -32.40 -25.80 -19.98
C ASP A 295 -33.70 -25.88 -19.14
N GLU A 296 -34.53 -24.82 -19.08
CA GLU A 296 -35.82 -24.85 -18.42
C GLU A 296 -36.97 -24.56 -19.40
N GLY A 297 -37.03 -25.25 -20.53
CA GLY A 297 -38.20 -25.10 -21.39
C GLY A 297 -38.18 -26.07 -22.58
N HIS A 298 -38.60 -27.28 -22.37
CA HIS A 298 -39.36 -28.18 -23.23
C HIS A 298 -39.06 -29.64 -22.88
N ALA A 299 -39.82 -30.18 -21.93
CA ALA A 299 -40.10 -31.60 -21.89
C ALA A 299 -41.61 -31.75 -22.14
N ALA A 300 -41.97 -31.82 -23.40
CA ALA A 300 -43.27 -32.34 -23.80
C ALA A 300 -43.19 -33.86 -23.85
N VAL A 301 -44.11 -34.43 -23.13
CA VAL A 301 -44.64 -35.78 -23.13
C VAL A 301 -44.47 -36.50 -24.45
N ASP A 302 -43.88 -37.70 -24.42
CA ASP A 302 -44.28 -38.79 -25.32
C ASP A 302 -44.33 -40.11 -24.53
N THR A 303 -45.55 -40.63 -24.46
CA THR A 303 -45.92 -41.91 -23.93
C THR A 303 -45.72 -42.96 -25.02
N SER A 304 -44.95 -44.03 -24.73
CA SER A 304 -45.36 -45.40 -25.08
C SER A 304 -44.26 -46.45 -24.80
N ASN A 305 -44.69 -47.40 -24.02
CA ASN A 305 -44.40 -48.85 -24.10
C ASN A 305 -43.22 -49.50 -23.36
N PHE A 306 -43.63 -50.29 -22.35
CA PHE A 306 -43.27 -51.72 -22.12
C PHE A 306 -41.83 -52.01 -21.68
N SER A 307 -41.58 -52.75 -20.65
CA SER A 307 -42.14 -53.97 -19.98
C SER A 307 -41.29 -54.27 -18.72
N ASP A 308 -41.99 -54.75 -17.73
CA ASP A 308 -41.72 -55.75 -16.69
C ASP A 308 -40.31 -56.30 -16.44
N GLN A 309 -40.08 -56.39 -15.14
CA GLN A 309 -39.48 -57.50 -14.33
C GLN A 309 -38.32 -57.00 -13.49
N ASP A 310 -38.21 -57.14 -12.26
CA ASP A 310 -38.56 -57.97 -11.13
C ASP A 310 -37.86 -57.45 -9.85
N LEU A 311 -38.61 -57.41 -8.73
CA LEU A 311 -38.29 -57.94 -7.40
C LEU A 311 -36.91 -57.59 -6.77
N ASP A 312 -36.77 -57.05 -5.58
CA ASP A 312 -37.35 -57.47 -4.31
C ASP A 312 -36.85 -56.54 -3.16
N SER A 313 -37.72 -56.30 -2.21
CA SER A 313 -37.55 -56.18 -0.76
C SER A 313 -36.49 -55.19 -0.21
N SER A 314 -36.76 -54.33 0.74
CA SER A 314 -37.57 -54.48 1.95
C SER A 314 -37.69 -53.16 2.70
N SER A 315 -38.88 -52.89 3.14
CA SER A 315 -39.34 -52.39 4.43
C SER A 315 -38.68 -51.20 5.12
N GLY A 316 -39.56 -50.25 5.42
CA GLY A 316 -39.42 -49.51 6.66
C GLY A 316 -40.06 -48.13 6.68
N GLU A 317 -41.37 -48.12 6.95
CA GLU A 317 -42.14 -47.10 7.69
C GLU A 317 -42.29 -45.70 7.12
N ALA A 318 -43.47 -45.54 6.55
CA ALA A 318 -44.24 -44.30 6.45
C ALA A 318 -44.77 -43.86 7.83
N HIS A 319 -44.73 -42.59 8.14
CA HIS A 319 -45.95 -41.89 8.62
C HIS A 319 -45.76 -40.38 8.63
N ASP A 320 -46.70 -39.76 7.92
CA ASP A 320 -47.43 -38.53 8.31
C ASP A 320 -46.66 -37.19 8.39
N ARG A 321 -46.92 -36.32 7.43
CA ARG A 321 -47.65 -35.06 7.61
C ARG A 321 -47.80 -34.32 6.29
N LEU A 322 -48.99 -34.45 5.72
CA LEU A 322 -49.63 -33.45 4.86
C LEU A 322 -49.97 -32.18 5.69
N LEU A 323 -49.90 -31.05 4.99
CA LEU A 323 -50.41 -29.73 5.35
C LEU A 323 -49.36 -28.79 5.93
N ASP A 324 -48.67 -28.04 5.09
CA ASP A 324 -48.76 -26.57 5.09
C ASP A 324 -48.15 -26.02 3.78
N GLY A 325 -49.03 -25.57 2.90
CA GLY A 325 -48.68 -24.86 1.67
C GLY A 325 -48.37 -23.42 1.98
N ARG A 326 -47.10 -23.07 2.04
CA ARG A 326 -46.62 -21.71 1.81
C ARG A 326 -45.44 -21.75 0.87
N PRO A 327 -45.44 -21.03 -0.27
CA PRO A 327 -44.28 -20.88 -1.12
C PRO A 327 -43.29 -20.01 -0.38
N THR A 328 -42.31 -20.62 0.27
CA THR A 328 -41.13 -19.89 0.71
C THR A 328 -40.35 -19.45 -0.55
N THR A 329 -40.65 -18.25 -1.00
CA THR A 329 -39.80 -17.51 -1.92
C THR A 329 -38.40 -17.48 -1.32
N ARG A 330 -37.57 -18.41 -1.79
CA ARG A 330 -36.14 -18.45 -1.57
C ARG A 330 -35.57 -17.23 -2.27
N ARG A 331 -35.64 -16.06 -1.61
CA ARG A 331 -34.97 -14.83 -2.02
C ARG A 331 -33.49 -15.16 -2.04
N ARG A 332 -33.02 -15.62 -3.20
CA ARG A 332 -31.59 -15.81 -3.46
C ARG A 332 -30.89 -14.51 -3.11
N LYS A 333 -30.04 -14.56 -2.13
CA LYS A 333 -29.09 -13.49 -1.80
C LYS A 333 -28.11 -13.34 -2.97
N ALA A 334 -28.56 -12.73 -4.05
CA ALA A 334 -27.72 -12.41 -5.20
C ALA A 334 -26.63 -11.37 -4.85
N SER A 335 -26.86 -10.55 -3.80
CA SER A 335 -25.91 -9.51 -3.39
C SER A 335 -24.63 -10.04 -2.70
N ILE A 336 -24.62 -11.30 -2.23
CA ILE A 336 -23.42 -11.87 -1.59
C ILE A 336 -22.44 -12.44 -2.63
N VAL A 337 -22.90 -12.70 -3.85
CA VAL A 337 -22.05 -13.23 -4.92
C VAL A 337 -21.22 -12.10 -5.55
N SER A 338 -21.74 -10.89 -5.65
CA SER A 338 -21.05 -9.74 -6.25
C SER A 338 -19.86 -9.24 -5.41
N THR A 339 -20.02 -9.11 -4.10
CA THR A 339 -18.91 -8.76 -3.20
C THR A 339 -17.85 -9.87 -3.08
N LYS A 340 -18.26 -11.12 -3.25
CA LYS A 340 -17.30 -12.23 -3.35
C LYS A 340 -16.53 -12.23 -4.67
N SER A 341 -17.01 -11.66 -5.75
CA SER A 341 -16.29 -11.63 -7.03
C SER A 341 -15.27 -10.49 -7.15
N LEU A 342 -15.45 -9.39 -6.43
CA LEU A 342 -14.46 -8.29 -6.35
C LEU A 342 -13.40 -8.51 -5.26
N THR A 343 -13.74 -9.22 -4.19
CA THR A 343 -12.82 -9.72 -3.15
C THR A 343 -12.47 -11.19 -3.31
N ALA A 344 -13.29 -11.99 -4.02
CA ALA A 344 -12.92 -13.30 -4.49
C ALA A 344 -11.83 -13.07 -5.53
N ASP A 345 -10.70 -13.23 -5.10
CA ASP A 345 -9.85 -14.24 -5.67
C ASP A 345 -10.47 -14.85 -6.95
N SER A 346 -10.31 -14.17 -8.07
CA SER A 346 -9.87 -14.90 -9.25
C SER A 346 -8.55 -15.54 -8.77
N GLY A 347 -8.67 -16.73 -8.19
CA GLY A 347 -7.78 -17.31 -7.19
C GLY A 347 -6.33 -17.06 -7.53
N LEU A 348 -5.58 -16.66 -6.53
CA LEU A 348 -4.12 -16.61 -6.57
C LEU A 348 -3.66 -17.99 -7.05
N THR A 349 -3.43 -18.13 -8.34
CA THR A 349 -3.04 -19.42 -8.92
C THR A 349 -1.59 -19.70 -8.52
N ARG A 350 -1.24 -20.97 -8.36
CA ARG A 350 0.16 -21.36 -8.14
C ARG A 350 1.07 -20.73 -9.21
N GLN A 351 0.55 -20.59 -10.42
CA GLN A 351 1.25 -20.01 -11.55
C GLN A 351 1.54 -18.52 -11.37
N ASP A 352 0.60 -17.74 -10.80
CA ASP A 352 0.81 -16.31 -10.48
C ASP A 352 1.93 -16.13 -9.47
N ILE A 353 1.93 -16.96 -8.41
CA ILE A 353 2.97 -16.92 -7.39
C ILE A 353 4.33 -17.27 -8.01
N LEU A 354 4.39 -18.37 -8.75
CA LEU A 354 5.63 -18.85 -9.35
C LEU A 354 6.18 -17.85 -10.35
N SER A 355 5.34 -17.31 -11.25
CA SER A 355 5.75 -16.31 -12.25
C SER A 355 6.21 -15.00 -11.60
N ALA A 356 5.61 -14.60 -10.48
CA ALA A 356 6.04 -13.43 -9.72
C ALA A 356 7.43 -13.64 -9.11
N PHE A 357 7.67 -14.78 -8.45
CA PHE A 357 8.97 -15.07 -7.82
C PHE A 357 10.09 -15.34 -8.83
N LEU A 358 9.78 -15.92 -9.99
CA LEU A 358 10.76 -16.22 -11.03
C LEU A 358 11.12 -15.00 -11.90
N GLY A 359 10.32 -13.92 -11.85
CA GLY A 359 10.58 -12.69 -12.60
C GLY A 359 11.84 -11.97 -12.09
N TYR A 360 12.91 -11.89 -12.88
CA TYR A 360 14.13 -11.17 -12.48
C TYR A 360 13.90 -9.68 -12.21
N LYS A 361 12.87 -9.08 -12.82
CA LYS A 361 12.55 -7.65 -12.71
C LYS A 361 12.22 -7.23 -11.29
N ILE A 362 11.45 -8.06 -10.57
CA ILE A 362 11.07 -7.75 -9.17
C ILE A 362 12.29 -7.80 -8.25
N TRP A 363 13.18 -8.78 -8.44
CA TRP A 363 14.38 -8.89 -7.63
C TRP A 363 15.37 -7.74 -7.90
N HIS A 364 15.53 -7.36 -9.18
CA HIS A 364 16.32 -6.19 -9.53
C HIS A 364 15.76 -4.92 -8.88
N LEU A 365 14.44 -4.71 -9.00
CA LEU A 365 13.76 -3.57 -8.41
C LEU A 365 13.89 -3.57 -6.87
N LEU A 366 13.74 -4.72 -6.22
CA LEU A 366 13.87 -4.86 -4.76
C LEU A 366 15.29 -4.53 -4.29
N ILE A 367 16.31 -5.07 -4.97
CA ILE A 367 17.73 -4.79 -4.66
C ILE A 367 18.03 -3.30 -4.79
N CYS A 368 17.40 -2.58 -5.71
CA CYS A 368 17.54 -1.12 -5.83
C CYS A 368 16.70 -0.38 -4.80
N ASN A 369 15.50 -0.88 -4.48
CA ASN A 369 14.55 -0.22 -3.59
C ASN A 369 15.03 -0.21 -2.13
N ILE A 370 15.59 -1.33 -1.63
CA ILE A 370 16.08 -1.41 -0.24
C ILE A 370 17.10 -0.29 0.06
N PRO A 371 18.23 -0.16 -0.66
CA PRO A 371 19.22 0.86 -0.34
C PRO A 371 18.74 2.29 -0.64
N SER A 372 17.82 2.49 -1.60
CA SER A 372 17.22 3.81 -1.86
C SER A 372 16.26 4.25 -0.77
N ALA A 373 15.66 3.32 -0.01
CA ALA A 373 14.72 3.60 1.06
C ALA A 373 15.39 3.83 2.43
N ILE A 374 16.70 3.51 2.59
CA ILE A 374 17.44 3.72 3.84
C ILE A 374 17.32 5.15 4.35
N PRO A 375 17.52 6.22 3.53
CA PRO A 375 17.39 7.59 4.02
C PRO A 375 16.00 7.93 4.55
N ALA A 376 14.95 7.55 3.81
CA ALA A 376 13.57 7.83 4.23
C ALA A 376 13.23 7.15 5.57
N THR A 377 13.66 5.91 5.77
CA THR A 377 13.44 5.18 7.02
C THR A 377 14.32 5.68 8.16
N ALA A 378 15.60 5.99 7.88
CA ALA A 378 16.53 6.54 8.87
C ALA A 378 16.04 7.90 9.39
N PHE A 379 15.76 8.83 8.49
CA PHE A 379 15.35 10.18 8.88
C PHE A 379 13.89 10.21 9.38
N GLY A 380 13.05 9.27 8.96
CA GLY A 380 11.73 9.09 9.54
C GLY A 380 11.74 8.87 11.06
N VAL A 381 12.82 8.28 11.59
CA VAL A 381 12.97 7.99 13.02
C VAL A 381 14.04 8.89 13.67
N PHE A 382 15.23 9.02 13.07
CA PHE A 382 16.41 9.58 13.72
C PHE A 382 16.69 11.04 13.36
N LEU A 383 15.91 11.69 12.50
CA LEU A 383 16.13 13.09 12.12
C LEU A 383 16.16 14.05 13.31
N PRO A 384 15.28 13.93 14.34
CA PRO A 384 15.33 14.81 15.50
C PRO A 384 16.66 14.71 16.25
N LEU A 385 17.22 13.49 16.37
CA LEU A 385 18.51 13.25 16.99
C LEU A 385 19.66 13.82 16.15
N VAL A 386 19.61 13.61 14.83
CA VAL A 386 20.60 14.18 13.90
C VAL A 386 20.61 15.71 13.98
N ILE A 387 19.44 16.36 14.05
CA ILE A 387 19.35 17.83 14.18
C ILE A 387 19.87 18.30 15.53
N LYS A 388 19.59 17.58 16.62
CA LYS A 388 20.11 17.89 17.95
C LYS A 388 21.64 17.92 17.94
N GLN A 389 22.28 17.02 17.18
CA GLN A 389 23.74 16.91 17.01
C GLN A 389 24.31 17.78 15.88
N LEU A 390 23.47 18.53 15.18
CA LEU A 390 23.91 19.32 14.02
C LEU A 390 24.94 20.36 14.38
N SER A 391 24.79 20.98 15.55
CA SER A 391 25.73 21.94 16.11
C SER A 391 25.76 21.82 17.64
N PRO A 392 26.75 21.14 18.21
CA PRO A 392 26.92 21.03 19.65
C PRO A 392 27.02 22.39 20.34
N SER A 393 27.56 23.41 19.63
CA SER A 393 27.69 24.79 20.14
C SER A 393 26.37 25.53 20.30
N LEU A 394 25.30 25.15 19.58
CA LEU A 394 24.00 25.81 19.64
C LEU A 394 23.10 25.30 20.77
N ASN A 395 23.46 24.18 21.41
CA ASN A 395 22.73 23.57 22.53
C ASN A 395 21.19 23.59 22.34
N PHE A 396 20.72 23.09 21.18
CA PHE A 396 19.27 23.04 20.90
C PHE A 396 18.53 22.29 22.01
N SER A 397 17.46 22.89 22.51
CA SER A 397 16.54 22.19 23.40
C SER A 397 15.82 21.04 22.62
N PRO A 398 15.34 20.00 23.32
CA PRO A 398 14.55 18.95 22.68
C PRO A 398 13.38 19.49 21.87
N ALA A 399 12.70 20.52 22.38
CA ALA A 399 11.62 21.18 21.67
C ALA A 399 12.08 21.83 20.36
N GLN A 400 13.19 22.57 20.38
CA GLN A 400 13.72 23.24 19.20
C GLN A 400 14.22 22.26 18.14
N SER A 401 14.93 21.19 18.52
CA SER A 401 15.40 20.18 17.59
C SER A 401 14.24 19.47 16.89
N ASN A 402 13.16 19.20 17.62
CA ASN A 402 11.98 18.59 17.04
C ASN A 402 11.23 19.54 16.08
N LEU A 403 11.07 20.81 16.43
CA LEU A 403 10.48 21.80 15.51
C LEU A 403 11.27 21.94 14.21
N LEU A 404 12.60 21.90 14.28
CA LEU A 404 13.49 22.00 13.13
C LEU A 404 13.43 20.77 12.21
N THR A 405 12.76 19.68 12.59
CA THR A 405 12.50 18.56 11.68
C THR A 405 11.40 18.87 10.66
N ALA A 406 10.47 19.79 10.97
CA ALA A 406 9.30 20.06 10.13
C ALA A 406 9.67 20.62 8.74
N PRO A 407 10.54 21.63 8.56
CA PRO A 407 10.90 22.15 7.25
C PRO A 407 11.48 21.08 6.29
N PRO A 408 12.49 20.25 6.67
CA PRO A 408 12.99 19.19 5.79
C PRO A 408 11.89 18.21 5.35
N PHE A 409 11.00 17.78 6.25
CA PHE A 409 9.91 16.88 5.91
C PHE A 409 8.87 17.54 4.99
N LEU A 410 8.54 18.84 5.21
CA LEU A 410 7.65 19.58 4.32
C LEU A 410 8.24 19.72 2.92
N CYS A 411 9.53 20.01 2.80
CA CYS A 411 10.24 19.98 1.52
C CYS A 411 10.10 18.60 0.84
N GLY A 412 10.30 17.54 1.61
CA GLY A 412 10.11 16.17 1.13
C GLY A 412 8.70 15.89 0.60
N ALA A 413 7.66 16.31 1.32
CA ALA A 413 6.26 16.14 0.92
C ALA A 413 5.94 16.90 -0.38
N VAL A 414 6.32 18.18 -0.45
CA VAL A 414 6.06 19.04 -1.61
C VAL A 414 6.75 18.50 -2.85
N VAL A 415 8.04 18.15 -2.74
CA VAL A 415 8.81 17.62 -3.88
C VAL A 415 8.28 16.26 -4.30
N LEU A 416 7.90 15.38 -3.37
CA LEU A 416 7.24 14.12 -3.70
C LEU A 416 5.98 14.33 -4.56
N TRP A 417 5.08 15.23 -4.17
CA TRP A 417 3.85 15.50 -4.92
C TRP A 417 4.12 16.09 -6.30
N LEU A 418 5.11 16.97 -6.42
CA LEU A 418 5.55 17.50 -7.73
C LEU A 418 6.08 16.39 -8.64
N PHE A 419 6.89 15.46 -8.10
CA PHE A 419 7.43 14.35 -8.86
C PHE A 419 6.36 13.33 -9.24
N MET A 420 5.38 13.05 -8.36
CA MET A 420 4.24 12.20 -8.69
C MET A 420 3.41 12.80 -9.82
N TYR A 421 3.11 14.11 -9.75
CA TYR A 421 2.41 14.81 -10.82
C TYR A 421 3.19 14.78 -12.14
N TRP A 422 4.49 15.06 -12.10
CA TRP A 422 5.36 14.97 -13.28
C TRP A 422 5.37 13.56 -13.87
N SER A 423 5.55 12.54 -13.04
CA SER A 423 5.56 11.14 -13.45
C SER A 423 4.25 10.72 -14.14
N ASP A 424 3.10 11.16 -13.62
CA ASP A 424 1.80 10.85 -14.24
C ASP A 424 1.62 11.59 -15.57
N ARG A 425 2.02 12.87 -15.65
CA ARG A 425 1.93 13.69 -16.85
C ARG A 425 2.82 13.18 -17.97
N SER A 426 4.05 12.75 -17.64
CA SER A 426 5.03 12.24 -18.62
C SER A 426 4.83 10.77 -18.95
N ARG A 427 4.00 10.04 -18.20
CA ARG A 427 3.84 8.56 -18.26
C ARG A 427 5.15 7.80 -18.08
N GLN A 428 6.18 8.43 -17.51
CA GLN A 428 7.47 7.85 -17.18
C GLN A 428 7.56 7.63 -15.68
N ARG A 429 8.12 6.50 -15.24
CA ARG A 429 8.23 6.17 -13.82
C ARG A 429 9.67 6.13 -13.35
N ILE A 430 10.58 5.57 -14.15
CA ILE A 430 11.98 5.38 -13.77
C ILE A 430 12.77 6.69 -13.85
N VAL A 431 12.51 7.52 -14.85
CA VAL A 431 13.21 8.80 -15.02
C VAL A 431 13.01 9.72 -13.82
N PRO A 432 11.77 9.97 -13.31
CA PRO A 432 11.59 10.70 -12.07
C PRO A 432 12.29 10.08 -10.85
N ILE A 433 12.35 8.73 -10.74
CA ILE A 433 13.12 8.06 -9.68
C ILE A 433 14.60 8.46 -9.75
N LEU A 434 15.21 8.43 -10.94
CA LEU A 434 16.61 8.80 -11.12
C LEU A 434 16.87 10.26 -10.74
N TYR A 435 16.00 11.20 -11.11
CA TYR A 435 16.14 12.60 -10.69
C TYR A 435 15.99 12.75 -9.17
N GLY A 436 15.03 12.03 -8.56
CA GLY A 436 14.86 12.01 -7.10
C GLY A 436 16.08 11.47 -6.37
N LEU A 437 16.66 10.36 -6.85
CA LEU A 437 17.90 9.82 -6.29
C LEU A 437 19.11 10.75 -6.54
N GLY A 438 19.15 11.44 -7.67
CA GLY A 438 20.16 12.47 -7.94
C GLY A 438 20.10 13.61 -6.92
N LEU A 439 18.89 14.10 -6.63
CA LEU A 439 18.65 15.12 -5.60
C LEU A 439 19.09 14.63 -4.20
N LEU A 440 18.77 13.38 -3.88
CA LEU A 440 19.18 12.71 -2.64
C LEU A 440 20.71 12.60 -2.53
N LEU A 441 21.41 12.20 -3.59
CA LEU A 441 22.88 12.14 -3.64
C LEU A 441 23.52 13.51 -3.44
N ILE A 442 22.98 14.56 -4.06
CA ILE A 442 23.44 15.94 -3.89
C ILE A 442 23.28 16.34 -2.43
N GLY A 443 22.13 16.10 -1.81
CA GLY A 443 21.86 16.40 -0.40
C GLY A 443 22.81 15.67 0.54
N LEU A 444 23.03 14.36 0.35
CA LEU A 444 23.95 13.55 1.15
C LEU A 444 25.39 14.05 1.03
N THR A 445 25.86 14.28 -0.19
CA THR A 445 27.22 14.78 -0.44
C THR A 445 27.42 16.16 0.19
N ALA A 446 26.45 17.07 0.03
CA ALA A 446 26.49 18.39 0.63
C ALA A 446 26.51 18.31 2.17
N THR A 447 25.73 17.40 2.78
CA THR A 447 25.72 17.20 4.24
C THR A 447 27.07 16.71 4.75
N ILE A 448 27.73 15.79 4.05
CA ILE A 448 29.06 15.25 4.43
C ILE A 448 30.13 16.33 4.30
N LEU A 449 30.12 17.12 3.20
CA LEU A 449 31.12 18.13 2.92
C LEU A 449 30.96 19.41 3.75
N SER A 450 29.79 19.68 4.30
CA SER A 450 29.50 20.94 5.02
C SER A 450 30.28 21.12 6.31
N GLY A 451 30.85 20.05 6.89
CA GLY A 451 31.53 20.11 8.19
C GLY A 451 30.60 20.49 9.36
N GLN A 452 31.08 20.32 10.58
CA GLN A 452 30.25 20.58 11.78
C GLN A 452 30.10 22.09 12.10
N GLU A 453 30.98 22.94 11.60
CA GLU A 453 30.98 24.39 11.90
C GLU A 453 29.94 25.17 11.07
N ARG A 454 29.53 24.66 9.90
CA ARG A 454 28.59 25.32 8.98
C ARG A 454 27.17 24.80 9.14
N TYR A 455 26.56 24.96 10.32
CA TYR A 455 25.25 24.41 10.64
C TYR A 455 24.15 24.81 9.66
N THR A 456 24.11 26.06 9.19
CA THR A 456 23.09 26.52 8.23
C THR A 456 23.17 25.75 6.89
N LEU A 457 24.39 25.61 6.37
CA LEU A 457 24.59 24.85 5.11
C LEU A 457 24.23 23.38 5.29
N ARG A 458 24.62 22.80 6.41
CA ARG A 458 24.31 21.40 6.75
C ARG A 458 22.81 21.19 6.94
N TYR A 459 22.10 22.13 7.56
CA TYR A 459 20.65 22.08 7.70
C TYR A 459 19.94 22.20 6.34
N LEU A 460 20.36 23.13 5.48
CA LEU A 460 19.82 23.28 4.13
C LEU A 460 20.08 22.02 3.29
N SER A 461 21.25 21.39 3.42
CA SER A 461 21.53 20.13 2.74
C SER A 461 20.64 18.97 3.21
N LEU A 462 20.22 18.95 4.49
CA LEU A 462 19.21 18.01 4.97
C LEU A 462 17.84 18.24 4.32
N CYS A 463 17.44 19.49 4.06
CA CYS A 463 16.20 19.79 3.33
C CYS A 463 16.26 19.22 1.90
N VAL A 464 17.39 19.38 1.21
CA VAL A 464 17.61 18.83 -0.14
C VAL A 464 17.60 17.30 -0.10
N LEU A 465 18.28 16.71 0.87
CA LEU A 465 18.34 15.27 1.08
C LEU A 465 16.94 14.65 1.24
N LEU A 466 16.13 15.21 2.17
CA LEU A 466 14.78 14.71 2.40
C LEU A 466 13.87 14.91 1.19
N SER A 467 14.09 15.98 0.42
CA SER A 467 13.36 16.20 -0.84
C SER A 467 13.51 15.05 -1.83
N GLY A 468 14.66 14.37 -1.85
CA GLY A 468 14.90 13.20 -2.69
C GLY A 468 14.48 11.86 -2.08
N SER A 469 14.38 11.78 -0.75
CA SER A 469 14.26 10.52 -0.02
C SER A 469 12.93 9.79 -0.21
N PHE A 470 11.83 10.51 -0.41
CA PHE A 470 10.48 9.93 -0.47
C PHE A 470 10.01 9.54 -1.87
N ILE A 471 10.80 9.79 -2.93
CA ILE A 471 10.37 9.68 -4.34
C ILE A 471 10.41 8.25 -4.85
N ALA A 472 11.49 7.52 -4.58
CA ALA A 472 11.77 6.23 -5.22
C ALA A 472 10.73 5.14 -4.85
N SER A 473 10.34 5.03 -3.57
CA SER A 473 9.47 3.96 -3.09
C SER A 473 8.05 4.01 -3.71
N PRO A 474 7.29 5.11 -3.67
CA PRO A 474 5.95 5.14 -4.26
C PRO A 474 5.96 5.04 -5.79
N LEU A 475 6.99 5.58 -6.46
CA LEU A 475 7.12 5.44 -7.91
C LEU A 475 7.46 4.00 -8.33
N SER A 476 8.20 3.25 -7.51
CA SER A 476 8.45 1.81 -7.74
C SER A 476 7.14 1.02 -7.67
N VAL A 477 6.27 1.32 -6.70
CA VAL A 477 4.92 0.73 -6.60
C VAL A 477 4.09 1.10 -7.83
N ALA A 478 4.08 2.36 -8.24
CA ALA A 478 3.37 2.81 -9.43
C ALA A 478 3.91 2.14 -10.71
N TRP A 479 5.23 1.94 -10.80
CA TRP A 479 5.83 1.21 -11.91
C TRP A 479 5.37 -0.26 -11.96
N LEU A 480 5.36 -0.95 -10.82
CA LEU A 480 4.88 -2.33 -10.72
C LEU A 480 3.42 -2.46 -11.13
N THR A 481 2.56 -1.57 -10.64
CA THR A 481 1.13 -1.61 -10.97
C THR A 481 0.86 -1.40 -12.45
N ASN A 482 1.59 -0.50 -13.10
CA ASN A 482 1.44 -0.20 -14.52
C ASN A 482 2.00 -1.30 -15.43
N ASN A 483 3.06 -2.00 -14.98
CA ASN A 483 3.76 -3.00 -15.78
C ASN A 483 3.37 -4.44 -15.47
N THR A 484 2.33 -4.64 -14.65
CA THR A 484 1.79 -5.98 -14.34
C THR A 484 0.29 -5.97 -14.54
N PRO A 485 -0.20 -6.35 -15.74
CA PRO A 485 -1.64 -6.39 -16.03
C PRO A 485 -2.41 -7.39 -15.15
N GLU A 486 -1.82 -8.54 -14.85
CA GLU A 486 -2.43 -9.66 -14.12
C GLU A 486 -2.64 -9.32 -12.64
N PRO A 487 -3.88 -9.33 -12.12
CA PRO A 487 -4.18 -8.94 -10.73
C PRO A 487 -3.51 -9.85 -9.69
N GLY A 488 -3.51 -11.17 -9.91
CA GLY A 488 -2.91 -12.15 -9.01
C GLY A 488 -1.40 -11.97 -8.88
N LYS A 489 -0.69 -11.92 -10.00
CA LYS A 489 0.75 -11.66 -10.06
C LYS A 489 1.11 -10.30 -9.47
N ARG A 490 0.33 -9.25 -9.76
CA ARG A 490 0.50 -7.90 -9.22
C ARG A 490 0.46 -7.88 -7.70
N ALA A 491 -0.49 -8.58 -7.08
CA ALA A 491 -0.62 -8.65 -5.64
C ALA A 491 0.63 -9.26 -4.97
N VAL A 492 1.18 -10.34 -5.56
CA VAL A 492 2.41 -10.97 -5.08
C VAL A 492 3.61 -10.05 -5.24
N LEU A 493 3.75 -9.41 -6.40
CA LEU A 493 4.86 -8.48 -6.68
C LEU A 493 4.84 -7.26 -5.75
N LEU A 494 3.66 -6.71 -5.45
CA LEU A 494 3.52 -5.63 -4.47
C LEU A 494 3.90 -6.09 -3.05
N GLY A 495 3.58 -7.34 -2.69
CA GLY A 495 4.02 -7.95 -1.44
C GLY A 495 5.55 -8.06 -1.36
N ILE A 496 6.20 -8.56 -2.41
CA ILE A 496 7.67 -8.65 -2.49
C ILE A 496 8.29 -7.24 -2.43
N ASN A 497 7.73 -6.27 -3.15
CA ASN A 497 8.24 -4.89 -3.12
C ASN A 497 8.13 -4.26 -1.71
N GLY A 498 7.16 -4.67 -0.92
CA GLY A 498 7.02 -4.28 0.49
C GLY A 498 8.24 -4.67 1.36
N TRP A 499 9.04 -5.67 0.95
CA TRP A 499 10.31 -6.01 1.60
C TRP A 499 11.34 -4.89 1.48
N GLY A 500 11.11 -3.86 0.68
CA GLY A 500 11.89 -2.62 0.69
C GLY A 500 11.99 -1.98 2.08
N ASN A 501 11.01 -2.22 2.97
CA ASN A 501 11.06 -1.80 4.38
C ASN A 501 12.18 -2.47 5.22
N LEU A 502 12.89 -3.50 4.70
CA LEU A 502 14.15 -3.97 5.28
C LEU A 502 15.18 -2.85 5.41
N ALA A 503 15.07 -1.79 4.61
CA ALA A 503 15.84 -0.57 4.77
C ALA A 503 15.78 -0.02 6.21
N GLY A 504 14.66 -0.21 6.92
CA GLY A 504 14.49 0.19 8.32
C GLY A 504 15.39 -0.59 9.28
N VAL A 505 15.63 -1.89 9.04
CA VAL A 505 16.58 -2.67 9.82
C VAL A 505 17.99 -2.12 9.64
N PHE A 506 18.39 -1.89 8.40
CA PHE A 506 19.72 -1.34 8.10
C PHE A 506 19.88 0.06 8.70
N SER A 507 18.87 0.93 8.59
CA SER A 507 18.92 2.28 9.16
C SER A 507 19.03 2.27 10.68
N SER A 508 18.30 1.38 11.37
CA SER A 508 18.34 1.27 12.83
C SER A 508 19.69 0.77 13.35
N LEU A 509 20.35 -0.10 12.59
CA LEU A 509 21.70 -0.60 12.93
C LEU A 509 22.80 0.39 12.54
N LEU A 510 22.53 1.31 11.59
CA LEU A 510 23.51 2.27 11.09
C LEU A 510 23.54 3.56 11.91
N PHE A 511 22.38 4.11 12.28
CA PHE A 511 22.24 5.35 13.04
C PHE A 511 22.18 5.06 14.54
N THR A 512 23.30 4.60 15.10
CA THR A 512 23.41 4.28 16.53
C THR A 512 23.88 5.50 17.32
N SER A 513 23.55 5.55 18.59
CA SER A 513 23.95 6.63 19.51
C SER A 513 25.45 6.74 19.70
N ASP A 514 26.22 5.67 19.50
CA ASP A 514 27.68 5.70 19.55
C ASP A 514 28.31 6.60 18.45
N GLN A 515 27.52 6.97 17.43
CA GLN A 515 27.93 7.85 16.35
C GLN A 515 27.63 9.34 16.62
N ASP A 516 27.00 9.66 17.76
CA ASP A 516 26.62 11.03 18.15
C ASP A 516 27.84 11.96 18.18
N GLU A 517 28.95 11.55 18.82
CA GLU A 517 30.19 12.35 18.95
C GLU A 517 30.83 12.67 17.59
N SER A 518 30.65 11.78 16.60
CA SER A 518 31.16 11.98 15.23
C SER A 518 30.22 12.78 14.32
N GLY A 519 29.06 13.23 14.83
CA GLY A 519 28.02 13.93 14.05
C GLY A 519 27.43 13.08 12.93
N TYR A 520 27.36 11.76 13.12
CA TYR A 520 26.81 10.77 12.18
C TYR A 520 27.52 10.71 10.81
N VAL A 521 28.80 11.11 10.70
CA VAL A 521 29.53 11.13 9.41
C VAL A 521 29.60 9.73 8.78
N ARG A 522 29.92 8.69 9.56
CA ARG A 522 29.97 7.30 9.05
C ARG A 522 28.62 6.82 8.52
N PRO A 523 27.51 6.95 9.25
CA PRO A 523 26.16 6.66 8.73
C PRO A 523 25.85 7.36 7.41
N PHE A 524 26.17 8.64 7.28
CA PHE A 524 25.96 9.40 6.06
C PHE A 524 26.79 8.85 4.87
N ILE A 525 28.07 8.50 5.10
CA ILE A 525 28.94 7.92 4.05
C ILE A 525 28.40 6.55 3.59
N VAL A 526 28.03 5.66 4.52
CA VAL A 526 27.47 4.35 4.16
C VAL A 526 26.16 4.53 3.40
N THR A 527 25.29 5.44 3.85
CA THR A 527 24.04 5.75 3.16
C THR A 527 24.30 6.28 1.75
N LEU A 528 25.31 7.16 1.57
CA LEU A 528 25.71 7.68 0.25
C LEU A 528 26.12 6.55 -0.69
N ILE A 529 26.92 5.59 -0.23
CA ILE A 529 27.34 4.43 -1.01
C ILE A 529 26.13 3.57 -1.40
N CYS A 530 25.23 3.31 -0.46
CA CYS A 530 24.00 2.54 -0.70
C CYS A 530 23.11 3.21 -1.75
N VAL A 531 22.89 4.53 -1.62
CA VAL A 531 22.06 5.29 -2.57
C VAL A 531 22.73 5.38 -3.95
N LEU A 532 24.05 5.52 -4.01
CA LEU A 532 24.80 5.49 -5.27
C LEU A 532 24.66 4.13 -5.97
N ALA A 533 24.76 3.03 -5.22
CA ALA A 533 24.53 1.69 -5.75
C ALA A 533 23.08 1.53 -6.28
N ALA A 534 22.09 2.05 -5.55
CA ALA A 534 20.71 2.08 -6.01
C ALA A 534 20.54 2.91 -7.30
N PHE A 535 21.15 4.07 -7.38
CA PHE A 535 21.12 4.95 -8.55
C PHE A 535 21.66 4.26 -9.79
N VAL A 536 22.83 3.64 -9.68
CA VAL A 536 23.43 2.83 -10.76
C VAL A 536 22.54 1.65 -11.12
N GLY A 537 21.95 0.99 -10.12
CA GLY A 537 21.01 -0.11 -10.30
C GLY A 537 19.76 0.31 -11.09
N TYR A 538 19.17 1.46 -10.77
CA TYR A 538 18.01 1.99 -11.52
C TYR A 538 18.38 2.41 -12.95
N ILE A 539 19.58 2.95 -13.18
CA ILE A 539 20.09 3.21 -14.55
C ILE A 539 20.19 1.89 -15.32
N ALA A 540 20.80 0.87 -14.73
CA ALA A 540 20.89 -0.46 -15.33
C ALA A 540 19.51 -1.04 -15.65
N PHE A 541 18.56 -0.90 -14.73
CA PHE A 541 17.18 -1.33 -14.92
C PHE A 541 16.49 -0.60 -16.08
N TRP A 542 16.66 0.71 -16.17
CA TRP A 542 16.14 1.52 -17.27
C TRP A 542 16.71 1.07 -18.63
N ILE A 543 18.04 0.85 -18.70
CA ILE A 543 18.71 0.37 -19.92
C ILE A 543 18.20 -1.03 -20.31
N LEU A 544 18.01 -1.93 -19.33
CA LEU A 544 17.50 -3.27 -19.59
C LEU A 544 16.08 -3.24 -20.15
N LEU A 545 15.19 -2.42 -19.59
CA LEU A 545 13.83 -2.27 -20.08
C LEU A 545 13.79 -1.62 -21.46
N PHE A 546 14.63 -0.60 -21.70
CA PHE A 546 14.75 0.05 -23.00
C PHE A 546 15.20 -0.95 -24.08
N LYS A 547 16.24 -1.75 -23.79
CA LYS A 547 16.71 -2.79 -24.70
C LYS A 547 15.66 -3.87 -24.93
N GLU A 548 14.90 -4.25 -23.89
CA GLU A 548 13.83 -5.24 -24.02
C GLU A 548 12.68 -4.71 -24.88
N ASN A 549 12.25 -3.48 -24.67
CA ASN A 549 11.23 -2.86 -25.52
C ASN A 549 11.68 -2.80 -26.98
N ARG A 550 12.92 -2.34 -27.23
CA ARG A 550 13.48 -2.27 -28.59
C ARG A 550 13.59 -3.65 -29.25
N ARG A 551 13.97 -4.68 -28.49
CA ARG A 551 14.00 -6.07 -28.98
C ARG A 551 12.61 -6.55 -29.39
N ARG A 552 11.59 -6.26 -28.57
CA ARG A 552 10.20 -6.59 -28.85
C ARG A 552 9.67 -5.84 -30.07
N ASP A 553 10.02 -4.56 -30.24
CA ASP A 553 9.67 -3.78 -31.42
C ASP A 553 10.24 -4.39 -32.70
N GLN A 554 11.51 -4.79 -32.67
CA GLN A 554 12.18 -5.42 -33.81
C GLN A 554 11.55 -6.77 -34.16
N LEU A 555 11.17 -7.56 -33.14
CA LEU A 555 10.52 -8.85 -33.35
C LEU A 555 9.13 -8.69 -33.98
N ILE A 556 8.30 -7.79 -33.45
CA ILE A 556 6.94 -7.55 -33.95
C ILE A 556 6.96 -6.95 -35.34
N ALA A 557 7.99 -6.17 -35.68
CA ALA A 557 8.15 -5.63 -37.03
C ALA A 557 8.32 -6.72 -38.11
N THR A 558 8.71 -7.95 -37.71
CA THR A 558 8.82 -9.11 -38.63
C THR A 558 7.54 -9.94 -38.71
N TRP A 559 6.52 -9.64 -37.91
CA TRP A 559 5.27 -10.40 -37.85
C TRP A 559 4.20 -9.81 -38.78
N ASP A 560 3.37 -10.71 -39.32
CA ASP A 560 2.17 -10.35 -40.04
C ASP A 560 1.06 -9.89 -39.06
N ASP A 561 0.03 -9.23 -39.59
CA ASP A 561 -1.07 -8.71 -38.78
C ASP A 561 -1.86 -9.84 -38.09
N GLU A 562 -1.94 -11.04 -38.68
CA GLU A 562 -2.55 -12.22 -38.07
C GLU A 562 -1.74 -12.73 -36.87
N GLU A 563 -0.42 -12.79 -36.98
CA GLU A 563 0.48 -13.18 -35.90
C GLU A 563 0.43 -12.18 -34.74
N ARG A 564 0.36 -10.87 -35.04
CA ARG A 564 0.19 -9.84 -34.01
C ARG A 564 -1.13 -10.02 -33.25
N GLN A 565 -2.23 -10.20 -33.96
CA GLN A 565 -3.54 -10.42 -33.33
C GLN A 565 -3.55 -11.74 -32.53
N ARG A 566 -2.91 -12.79 -33.03
CA ARG A 566 -2.79 -14.07 -32.36
C ARG A 566 -1.97 -13.94 -31.06
N GLU A 567 -0.83 -13.22 -31.08
CA GLU A 567 -0.06 -12.95 -29.86
C GLU A 567 -0.85 -12.10 -28.88
N GLU A 568 -1.59 -11.10 -29.36
CA GLU A 568 -2.40 -10.24 -28.51
C GLU A 568 -3.55 -10.99 -27.82
N ARG A 569 -4.18 -11.95 -28.55
CA ARG A 569 -5.27 -12.77 -28.00
C ARG A 569 -4.74 -13.93 -27.18
N LEU A 570 -3.94 -14.81 -27.77
CA LEU A 570 -3.56 -16.12 -27.21
C LEU A 570 -2.15 -16.12 -26.61
N GLY A 571 -1.24 -15.24 -27.07
CA GLY A 571 0.15 -15.24 -26.62
C GLY A 571 0.93 -16.51 -27.01
N ASP A 572 0.52 -17.21 -28.07
CA ASP A 572 1.01 -18.53 -28.45
C ASP A 572 1.81 -18.54 -29.78
N VAL A 573 2.17 -17.37 -30.30
CA VAL A 573 3.00 -17.26 -31.50
C VAL A 573 4.33 -17.96 -31.29
N TYR A 574 4.69 -18.86 -32.22
CA TYR A 574 5.94 -19.61 -32.16
C TYR A 574 7.15 -18.67 -32.22
N MET A 575 8.08 -18.88 -31.31
CA MET A 575 9.35 -18.14 -31.27
C MET A 575 10.51 -19.10 -31.22
N ARG A 576 11.60 -18.77 -31.94
CA ARG A 576 12.85 -19.51 -31.86
C ARG A 576 13.53 -19.25 -30.52
N ASP A 577 14.27 -20.22 -29.99
CA ASP A 577 15.01 -20.07 -28.73
C ASP A 577 15.98 -18.89 -28.73
N SER A 578 16.49 -18.47 -29.90
CA SER A 578 17.30 -17.27 -30.06
C SER A 578 16.53 -15.97 -29.84
N GLU A 579 15.25 -15.96 -30.09
CA GLU A 579 14.34 -14.80 -29.98
C GLU A 579 13.77 -14.65 -28.57
N ILE A 580 13.79 -15.73 -27.78
CA ILE A 580 13.40 -15.69 -26.38
C ILE A 580 14.50 -14.98 -25.58
N GLY A 581 14.20 -13.84 -24.95
CA GLY A 581 15.15 -13.10 -24.12
C GLY A 581 15.67 -13.90 -22.93
N LEU A 582 16.77 -13.42 -22.34
CA LEU A 582 17.45 -14.09 -21.21
C LEU A 582 16.48 -14.48 -20.07
N GLY A 583 15.52 -13.62 -19.72
CA GLY A 583 14.49 -13.90 -18.71
C GLY A 583 13.55 -15.05 -19.11
N GLY A 584 13.16 -15.13 -20.37
CA GLY A 584 12.32 -16.22 -20.87
C GLY A 584 13.02 -17.58 -20.87
N ARG A 585 14.31 -17.62 -21.26
CA ARG A 585 15.11 -18.86 -21.27
C ARG A 585 15.31 -19.44 -19.87
N THR A 586 15.61 -18.57 -18.89
CA THR A 586 15.75 -19.00 -17.49
C THR A 586 14.42 -19.48 -16.93
N MET A 587 13.33 -18.83 -17.29
CA MET A 587 11.97 -19.18 -16.90
C MET A 587 11.56 -20.55 -17.46
N THR A 588 11.76 -20.80 -18.74
CA THR A 588 11.44 -22.08 -19.38
C THR A 588 12.22 -23.24 -18.76
N LYS A 589 13.54 -23.05 -18.52
CA LYS A 589 14.38 -24.06 -17.87
C LYS A 589 13.92 -24.34 -16.43
N LEU A 590 13.54 -23.32 -15.70
CA LEU A 590 13.16 -23.46 -14.29
C LEU A 590 11.74 -24.08 -14.16
N ARG A 591 10.81 -23.76 -15.05
CA ARG A 591 9.50 -24.43 -15.16
C ARG A 591 9.65 -25.92 -15.46
N ALA A 592 10.58 -26.26 -16.38
CA ALA A 592 10.90 -27.65 -16.70
C ALA A 592 11.46 -28.43 -15.50
N VAL A 593 12.30 -27.80 -14.68
CA VAL A 593 12.85 -28.39 -13.44
C VAL A 593 11.78 -28.57 -12.35
N LEU A 594 10.77 -27.68 -12.31
CA LEU A 594 9.67 -27.74 -11.34
C LEU A 594 8.54 -28.71 -11.75
N GLY A 595 8.70 -29.43 -12.87
CA GLY A 595 7.77 -30.48 -13.31
C GLY A 595 6.45 -29.92 -13.88
N GLU A 596 6.39 -28.63 -14.20
CA GLU A 596 5.29 -28.08 -14.99
C GLU A 596 5.47 -28.54 -16.42
N SER A 597 4.62 -29.52 -16.83
CA SER A 597 4.58 -29.99 -18.21
C SER A 597 4.35 -28.78 -19.12
N SER A 598 5.13 -28.69 -20.17
CA SER A 598 5.01 -27.72 -21.25
C SER A 598 3.72 -27.92 -22.07
N GLN A 599 2.56 -27.96 -21.42
CA GLN A 599 1.35 -27.65 -22.14
C GLN A 599 1.45 -26.18 -22.53
N ILE A 600 1.29 -25.94 -23.79
CA ILE A 600 1.39 -24.66 -24.47
C ILE A 600 0.30 -23.73 -23.93
N GLU A 601 0.46 -23.28 -22.69
CA GLU A 601 -0.30 -22.14 -22.22
C GLU A 601 0.38 -20.88 -22.79
N GLY A 602 -0.39 -20.11 -23.55
CA GLY A 602 0.09 -18.88 -24.17
C GLY A 602 0.67 -17.89 -23.14
N ARG A 603 1.57 -17.05 -23.56
CA ARG A 603 2.15 -15.96 -22.76
C ARG A 603 1.04 -15.05 -22.24
N ARG A 604 1.08 -14.70 -20.96
CA ARG A 604 0.07 -13.86 -20.31
C ARG A 604 0.66 -12.51 -19.90
N GLY A 605 -0.17 -11.49 -19.89
CA GLY A 605 0.13 -10.16 -19.37
C GLY A 605 1.44 -9.56 -19.89
N ASP A 606 2.41 -9.31 -19.01
CA ASP A 606 3.70 -8.71 -19.35
C ASP A 606 4.66 -9.65 -20.10
N GLU A 607 4.35 -10.94 -20.19
CA GLU A 607 5.11 -11.92 -20.97
C GLU A 607 4.79 -11.84 -22.47
N LYS A 608 3.62 -11.29 -22.87
CA LYS A 608 3.27 -11.09 -24.28
C LYS A 608 4.26 -10.15 -24.95
N MET A 609 4.63 -10.47 -26.19
CA MET A 609 5.61 -9.65 -26.93
C MET A 609 5.04 -8.30 -27.35
N THR A 610 3.73 -8.19 -27.50
CA THR A 610 3.03 -6.94 -27.78
C THR A 610 3.02 -5.97 -26.58
N PHE A 611 3.27 -6.48 -25.36
CA PHE A 611 3.33 -5.64 -24.16
C PHE A 611 4.61 -4.77 -24.15
N ARG A 612 4.45 -3.46 -23.85
CA ARG A 612 5.55 -2.51 -23.70
C ARG A 612 5.67 -2.06 -22.25
N TYR A 613 6.89 -2.15 -21.70
CA TYR A 613 7.18 -1.64 -20.38
C TYR A 613 7.21 -0.11 -20.39
N SER A 614 6.53 0.51 -19.44
CA SER A 614 6.70 1.94 -19.18
C SER A 614 8.08 2.20 -18.60
N LEU A 615 8.79 3.20 -19.12
CA LEU A 615 10.16 3.55 -18.73
C LEU A 615 10.19 4.58 -17.60
#